data_b032289dbf5568586f55babb9e44c99c
#
_entry.id   b032289dbf5568586f55babb9e44c99c
#
_cell.length_a   1.000
_cell.length_b   1.000
_cell.length_c   1.000
_cell.angle_alpha   90.00
_cell.angle_beta   90.00
_cell.angle_gamma   90.00
#
_symmetry.space_group_name_H-M   'P 1'
#
loop_
_entity.id
_entity.type
_entity.pdbx_description
1 polymer ?
#
loop_
_entity_poly.entity_id
_entity_poly.type
_entity_poly.pdbx_seq_one_letter_code
_entity_poly.pdbx_strand_id
1 'polypeptide(L)'
;MYGNPEFDLYEAIYTTRSMRRLKPEPVPPELIVKVVEAATMGPSGGNRQPWKFVIVRDTETKAFVAERYLKAWKMYFTGKARALVESDPQHPQSRILRSANYLAEHLAEVPVMIFGCVKRYTDAGREGQPMFNAIFPAIQNLCLAARGYGLGTSITGLHMRFGEEVNSLLGVPAEYANVALIPMGYPKGRWDRPARKPALEVTFWEKWGNETNSVPAK
;
A
#
# COMPACT_ATOMS: atom_id res chain seq x y z
N MET A 1 -14.60 4.00 22.63
CA MET A 1 -14.43 2.87 21.69
C MET A 1 -14.81 3.36 20.30
N TYR A 2 -13.95 3.25 19.30
CA TYR A 2 -14.30 3.68 17.93
C TYR A 2 -15.32 2.70 17.34
N GLY A 3 -16.48 3.24 16.92
CA GLY A 3 -17.46 2.49 16.12
C GLY A 3 -16.98 2.28 14.68
N ASN A 4 -17.72 1.54 13.87
CA ASN A 4 -17.47 1.48 12.44
C ASN A 4 -17.83 2.82 11.80
N PRO A 5 -17.05 3.34 10.84
CA PRO A 5 -17.37 4.59 10.20
C PRO A 5 -18.62 4.46 9.33
N GLU A 6 -19.52 5.44 9.43
CA GLU A 6 -20.58 5.62 8.44
C GLU A 6 -19.96 6.31 7.21
N PHE A 7 -19.57 5.53 6.21
CA PHE A 7 -18.89 6.01 5.03
C PHE A 7 -19.37 5.25 3.79
N ASP A 8 -19.68 5.99 2.73
CA ASP A 8 -20.17 5.38 1.50
C ASP A 8 -19.10 4.49 0.86
N LEU A 9 -19.48 3.26 0.48
CA LEU A 9 -18.57 2.27 -0.10
C LEU A 9 -17.97 2.77 -1.42
N TYR A 10 -18.77 3.36 -2.29
CA TYR A 10 -18.31 3.85 -3.58
C TYR A 10 -17.42 5.08 -3.42
N GLU A 11 -17.75 5.97 -2.48
CA GLU A 11 -16.85 7.07 -2.16
C GLU A 11 -15.50 6.54 -1.69
N ALA A 12 -15.46 5.55 -0.79
CA ALA A 12 -14.23 4.91 -0.34
C ALA A 12 -13.44 4.35 -1.52
N ILE A 13 -14.07 3.54 -2.39
CA ILE A 13 -13.42 2.91 -3.54
C ILE A 13 -12.87 3.94 -4.53
N TYR A 14 -13.69 4.95 -4.87
CA TYR A 14 -13.35 5.91 -5.90
C TYR A 14 -12.40 7.02 -5.45
N THR A 15 -12.24 7.27 -4.16
CA THR A 15 -11.39 8.35 -3.64
C THR A 15 -10.15 7.86 -2.89
N THR A 16 -10.09 6.58 -2.51
CA THR A 16 -8.88 6.03 -1.89
C THR A 16 -7.73 6.02 -2.89
N ARG A 17 -6.65 6.68 -2.49
CA ARG A 17 -5.42 6.80 -3.28
C ARG A 17 -4.20 6.85 -2.36
N SER A 18 -3.01 6.70 -2.93
CA SER A 18 -1.75 6.82 -2.17
C SER A 18 -1.59 8.22 -1.56
N MET A 19 -1.82 8.33 -0.26
CA MET A 19 -1.61 9.54 0.52
C MET A 19 -0.20 9.51 1.13
N ARG A 20 0.74 10.18 0.48
CA ARG A 20 2.17 10.14 0.80
C ARG A 20 2.65 11.29 1.67
N ARG A 21 1.78 12.29 1.89
CA ARG A 21 2.04 13.41 2.77
C ARG A 21 1.15 13.25 3.99
N LEU A 22 1.72 12.67 5.03
CA LEU A 22 1.03 12.39 6.29
C LEU A 22 1.51 13.37 7.36
N LYS A 23 0.63 13.67 8.29
CA LYS A 23 0.95 14.45 9.49
C LYS A 23 1.64 13.53 10.51
N PRO A 24 2.48 14.06 11.41
CA PRO A 24 3.14 13.27 12.45
C PRO A 24 2.22 12.98 13.65
N GLU A 25 0.98 13.49 13.64
CA GLU A 25 0.02 13.28 14.72
C GLU A 25 -0.19 11.80 15.02
N PRO A 26 -0.11 11.37 16.29
CA PRO A 26 -0.30 9.96 16.66
C PRO A 26 -1.66 9.43 16.25
N VAL A 27 -1.69 8.21 15.75
CA VAL A 27 -2.92 7.45 15.50
C VAL A 27 -3.20 6.59 16.74
N PRO A 28 -4.41 6.65 17.32
CA PRO A 28 -4.77 5.84 18.47
C PRO A 28 -4.62 4.34 18.19
N PRO A 29 -4.05 3.54 19.12
CA PRO A 29 -3.87 2.10 18.94
C PRO A 29 -5.16 1.36 18.60
N GLU A 30 -6.27 1.74 19.22
CA GLU A 30 -7.59 1.13 19.00
C GLU A 30 -8.05 1.33 17.57
N LEU A 31 -7.73 2.49 16.97
CA LEU A 31 -8.06 2.79 15.59
C LEU A 31 -7.20 1.96 14.61
N ILE A 32 -5.93 1.76 14.95
CA ILE A 32 -5.05 0.87 14.18
C ILE A 32 -5.60 -0.57 14.17
N VAL A 33 -6.04 -1.06 15.33
CA VAL A 33 -6.65 -2.40 15.44
C VAL A 33 -7.91 -2.50 14.60
N LYS A 34 -8.79 -1.49 14.62
CA LYS A 34 -10.01 -1.46 13.78
C LYS A 34 -9.70 -1.51 12.28
N VAL A 35 -8.66 -0.80 11.84
CA VAL A 35 -8.21 -0.83 10.44
C VAL A 35 -7.66 -2.21 10.06
N VAL A 36 -6.91 -2.87 10.96
CA VAL A 36 -6.40 -4.23 10.75
C VAL A 36 -7.54 -5.26 10.81
N GLU A 37 -8.54 -5.07 11.69
CA GLU A 37 -9.74 -5.92 11.74
C GLU A 37 -10.44 -5.96 10.37
N ALA A 38 -10.63 -4.81 9.72
CA ALA A 38 -11.18 -4.75 8.36
C ALA A 38 -10.31 -5.49 7.33
N ALA A 39 -8.98 -5.46 7.47
CA ALA A 39 -8.08 -6.24 6.63
C ALA A 39 -8.36 -7.74 6.72
N THR A 40 -8.66 -8.24 7.91
CA THR A 40 -8.93 -9.68 8.12
C THR A 40 -10.22 -10.15 7.46
N MET A 41 -11.09 -9.25 6.99
CA MET A 41 -12.28 -9.58 6.20
C MET A 41 -11.95 -9.86 4.72
N GLY A 42 -10.69 -9.76 4.31
CA GLY A 42 -10.25 -10.14 2.97
C GLY A 42 -10.44 -11.65 2.70
N PRO A 43 -10.68 -12.05 1.44
CA PRO A 43 -10.80 -13.46 1.09
C PRO A 43 -9.45 -14.19 1.16
N SER A 44 -9.48 -15.48 1.51
CA SER A 44 -8.31 -16.35 1.42
C SER A 44 -8.70 -17.78 1.04
N GLY A 45 -7.91 -18.43 0.22
CA GLY A 45 -8.18 -19.79 -0.23
C GLY A 45 -8.34 -20.76 0.95
N GLY A 46 -9.47 -21.47 1.00
CA GLY A 46 -9.80 -22.36 2.12
C GLY A 46 -9.92 -21.66 3.48
N ASN A 47 -10.15 -20.36 3.49
CA ASN A 47 -10.18 -19.53 4.71
C ASN A 47 -8.90 -19.68 5.58
N ARG A 48 -7.75 -19.86 4.92
CA ARG A 48 -6.47 -20.12 5.62
C ARG A 48 -5.93 -18.91 6.37
N GLN A 49 -6.35 -17.68 6.00
CA GLN A 49 -5.97 -16.42 6.65
C GLN A 49 -4.44 -16.31 6.87
N PRO A 50 -3.64 -16.42 5.81
CA PRO A 50 -2.18 -16.58 5.90
C PRO A 50 -1.44 -15.27 6.18
N TRP A 51 -2.14 -14.17 6.36
CA TRP A 51 -1.58 -12.83 6.60
C TRP A 51 -1.16 -12.63 8.05
N LYS A 52 -0.17 -11.80 8.23
CA LYS A 52 0.23 -11.18 9.50
C LYS A 52 0.53 -9.71 9.23
N PHE A 53 0.28 -8.87 10.22
CA PHE A 53 0.59 -7.45 10.14
C PHE A 53 1.53 -7.08 11.28
N VAL A 54 2.69 -6.50 10.95
CA VAL A 54 3.62 -5.96 11.93
C VAL A 54 3.41 -4.46 12.00
N ILE A 55 3.03 -3.95 13.17
CA ILE A 55 2.75 -2.54 13.40
C ILE A 55 3.96 -1.91 14.07
N VAL A 56 4.54 -0.91 13.43
CA VAL A 56 5.70 -0.17 13.92
C VAL A 56 5.32 1.27 14.23
N ARG A 57 5.50 1.66 15.49
CA ARG A 57 5.32 3.04 15.99
C ARG A 57 6.59 3.54 16.66
N ASP A 58 7.48 2.65 17.03
CA ASP A 58 8.75 2.94 17.63
C ASP A 58 9.63 3.81 16.72
N THR A 59 10.24 4.85 17.29
CA THR A 59 11.00 5.86 16.54
C THR A 59 12.28 5.29 15.95
N GLU A 60 12.99 4.44 16.67
CA GLU A 60 14.26 3.86 16.21
C GLU A 60 14.04 2.89 15.07
N THR A 61 13.06 2.00 15.22
CA THR A 61 12.65 1.06 14.15
C THR A 61 12.18 1.80 12.90
N LYS A 62 11.38 2.87 13.06
CA LYS A 62 10.94 3.69 11.92
C LYS A 62 12.12 4.38 11.23
N ALA A 63 13.07 4.92 11.99
CA ALA A 63 14.25 5.58 11.44
C ALA A 63 15.11 4.60 10.62
N PHE A 64 15.33 3.39 11.13
CA PHE A 64 16.06 2.33 10.43
C PHE A 64 15.43 1.97 9.08
N VAL A 65 14.10 1.77 9.08
CA VAL A 65 13.36 1.45 7.86
C VAL A 65 13.39 2.62 6.87
N ALA A 66 13.21 3.85 7.37
CA ALA A 66 13.19 5.05 6.55
C ALA A 66 14.51 5.32 5.85
N GLU A 67 15.65 5.08 6.51
CA GLU A 67 16.98 5.19 5.92
C GLU A 67 17.12 4.25 4.70
N ARG A 68 16.74 2.97 4.86
CA ARG A 68 16.80 1.97 3.78
C ARG A 68 15.83 2.28 2.65
N TYR A 69 14.65 2.73 3.00
CA TYR A 69 13.65 3.16 2.03
C TYR A 69 14.16 4.35 1.19
N LEU A 70 14.73 5.37 1.84
CA LEU A 70 15.31 6.52 1.15
C LEU A 70 16.49 6.10 0.25
N LYS A 71 17.33 5.18 0.72
CA LYS A 71 18.45 4.63 -0.08
C LYS A 71 17.91 3.90 -1.32
N ALA A 72 16.88 3.05 -1.16
CA ALA A 72 16.21 2.39 -2.29
C ALA A 72 15.56 3.40 -3.24
N TRP A 73 14.91 4.44 -2.72
CA TRP A 73 14.31 5.51 -3.53
C TRP A 73 15.37 6.25 -4.37
N LYS A 74 16.49 6.62 -3.77
CA LYS A 74 17.59 7.30 -4.47
C LYS A 74 18.17 6.46 -5.62
N MET A 75 18.16 5.13 -5.49
CA MET A 75 18.55 4.22 -6.58
C MET A 75 17.55 4.23 -7.74
N TYR A 76 16.28 4.45 -7.44
CA TYR A 76 15.19 4.49 -8.42
C TYR A 76 15.02 5.90 -9.03
N PHE A 77 15.09 6.95 -8.20
CA PHE A 77 14.85 8.34 -8.59
C PHE A 77 16.11 8.99 -9.17
N THR A 78 16.52 8.50 -10.35
CA THR A 78 17.72 8.94 -11.09
C THR A 78 17.38 9.19 -12.56
N GLY A 79 18.36 9.73 -13.33
CA GLY A 79 18.28 9.84 -14.79
C GLY A 79 16.94 10.42 -15.28
N LYS A 80 16.21 9.66 -16.11
CA LYS A 80 14.96 10.11 -16.75
C LYS A 80 13.87 10.56 -15.79
N ALA A 81 13.73 9.90 -14.63
CA ALA A 81 12.71 10.26 -13.64
C ALA A 81 13.00 11.64 -13.02
N ARG A 82 14.26 11.92 -12.72
CA ARG A 82 14.68 13.21 -12.18
C ARG A 82 14.58 14.31 -13.24
N ALA A 83 15.08 14.05 -14.45
CA ALA A 83 15.02 14.98 -15.56
C ALA A 83 13.58 15.39 -15.90
N LEU A 84 12.62 14.44 -15.87
CA LEU A 84 11.19 14.76 -16.09
C LEU A 84 10.65 15.71 -15.02
N VAL A 85 10.98 15.51 -13.75
CA VAL A 85 10.52 16.39 -12.66
C VAL A 85 11.12 17.80 -12.79
N GLU A 86 12.35 17.92 -13.28
CA GLU A 86 13.04 19.18 -13.47
C GLU A 86 12.54 19.95 -14.70
N SER A 87 12.32 19.26 -15.84
CA SER A 87 11.92 19.86 -17.11
C SER A 87 10.42 20.14 -17.21
N ASP A 88 9.55 19.28 -16.68
CA ASP A 88 8.09 19.44 -16.68
C ASP A 88 7.49 19.14 -15.30
N PRO A 89 7.54 20.11 -14.38
CA PRO A 89 6.97 19.95 -13.04
C PRO A 89 5.46 19.75 -13.02
N GLN A 90 4.73 20.14 -14.07
CA GLN A 90 3.27 20.00 -14.14
C GLN A 90 2.81 18.68 -14.74
N HIS A 91 3.70 17.94 -15.37
CA HIS A 91 3.38 16.63 -15.91
C HIS A 91 2.77 15.72 -14.82
N PRO A 92 1.71 14.94 -15.11
CA PRO A 92 1.08 14.05 -14.13
C PRO A 92 2.07 13.11 -13.41
N GLN A 93 3.02 12.55 -14.17
CA GLN A 93 4.07 11.69 -13.60
C GLN A 93 5.03 12.45 -12.67
N SER A 94 5.36 13.70 -12.98
CA SER A 94 6.19 14.54 -12.12
C SER A 94 5.54 14.81 -10.76
N ARG A 95 4.22 15.00 -10.74
CA ARG A 95 3.45 15.14 -9.48
C ARG A 95 3.52 13.86 -8.64
N ILE A 96 3.42 12.70 -9.28
CA ILE A 96 3.54 11.39 -8.61
C ILE A 96 4.94 11.22 -8.03
N LEU A 97 5.98 11.48 -8.83
CA LEU A 97 7.39 11.34 -8.44
C LEU A 97 7.74 12.29 -7.27
N ARG A 98 7.32 13.55 -7.32
CA ARG A 98 7.52 14.49 -6.21
C ARG A 98 6.80 14.06 -4.93
N SER A 99 5.59 13.52 -5.07
CA SER A 99 4.84 12.98 -3.92
C SER A 99 5.54 11.76 -3.32
N ALA A 100 6.10 10.88 -4.16
CA ALA A 100 6.84 9.71 -3.72
C ALA A 100 8.19 10.09 -3.10
N ASN A 101 8.89 11.09 -3.66
CA ASN A 101 10.11 11.65 -3.08
C ASN A 101 9.85 12.23 -1.68
N TYR A 102 8.76 12.98 -1.52
CA TYR A 102 8.38 13.51 -0.21
C TYR A 102 8.21 12.38 0.82
N LEU A 103 7.50 11.30 0.47
CA LEU A 103 7.35 10.17 1.39
C LEU A 103 8.71 9.55 1.72
N ALA A 104 9.61 9.41 0.75
CA ALA A 104 10.91 8.81 0.99
C ALA A 104 11.78 9.65 1.95
N GLU A 105 11.69 10.98 1.85
CA GLU A 105 12.41 11.91 2.72
C GLU A 105 11.81 12.02 4.13
N HIS A 106 10.51 11.81 4.26
CA HIS A 106 9.75 12.01 5.52
C HIS A 106 9.17 10.72 6.09
N LEU A 107 9.64 9.54 5.66
CA LEU A 107 9.05 8.27 6.09
C LEU A 107 9.22 8.02 7.59
N ALA A 108 10.31 8.48 8.20
CA ALA A 108 10.51 8.37 9.65
C ALA A 108 9.49 9.16 10.48
N GLU A 109 8.89 10.22 9.90
CA GLU A 109 7.94 11.09 10.58
C GLU A 109 6.51 10.53 10.61
N VAL A 110 6.20 9.51 9.79
CA VAL A 110 4.85 8.94 9.76
C VAL A 110 4.51 8.31 11.11
N PRO A 111 3.28 8.48 11.61
CA PRO A 111 2.94 7.98 12.95
C PRO A 111 2.93 6.45 13.03
N VAL A 112 2.58 5.76 11.93
CA VAL A 112 2.45 4.31 11.89
C VAL A 112 3.00 3.76 10.59
N MET A 113 3.81 2.72 10.67
CA MET A 113 4.19 1.85 9.56
C MET A 113 3.56 0.48 9.78
N ILE A 114 2.81 -0.01 8.79
CA ILE A 114 2.20 -1.35 8.82
C ILE A 114 2.90 -2.19 7.76
N PHE A 115 3.46 -3.33 8.16
CA PHE A 115 4.04 -4.29 7.23
C PHE A 115 3.09 -5.44 7.01
N GLY A 116 2.71 -5.66 5.75
CA GLY A 116 1.91 -6.80 5.32
C GLY A 116 2.80 -8.01 5.06
N CYS A 117 2.69 -9.01 5.93
CA CYS A 117 3.41 -10.27 5.81
C CYS A 117 2.45 -11.40 5.45
N VAL A 118 2.87 -12.29 4.56
CA VAL A 118 2.03 -13.42 4.15
C VAL A 118 2.85 -14.71 4.09
N LYS A 119 2.21 -15.80 4.48
CA LYS A 119 2.83 -17.12 4.43
C LYS A 119 3.22 -17.50 3.01
N ARG A 120 4.31 -18.23 2.87
CA ARG A 120 4.73 -18.82 1.60
C ARG A 120 4.03 -20.14 1.35
N TYR A 121 3.82 -20.48 0.09
CA TYR A 121 3.31 -21.79 -0.28
C TYR A 121 4.34 -22.87 0.06
N THR A 122 3.84 -24.01 0.49
CA THR A 122 4.59 -25.25 0.68
C THR A 122 4.24 -26.32 -0.35
N ASP A 123 3.24 -26.05 -1.18
CA ASP A 123 2.72 -26.96 -2.18
C ASP A 123 3.71 -27.07 -3.36
N ALA A 124 3.85 -28.27 -3.93
CA ALA A 124 4.66 -28.52 -5.11
C ALA A 124 4.27 -27.60 -6.28
N GLY A 125 5.28 -27.02 -6.95
CA GLY A 125 5.09 -26.07 -8.05
C GLY A 125 4.81 -24.60 -7.65
N ARG A 126 4.55 -24.33 -6.36
CA ARG A 126 4.40 -22.96 -5.83
C ARG A 126 5.27 -22.71 -4.60
N GLU A 127 6.12 -23.67 -4.29
CA GLU A 127 6.95 -23.67 -3.08
C GLU A 127 7.76 -22.35 -2.94
N GLY A 128 7.76 -21.78 -1.77
CA GLY A 128 8.44 -20.52 -1.47
C GLY A 128 7.77 -19.26 -2.00
N GLN A 129 6.77 -19.36 -2.90
CA GLN A 129 6.07 -18.19 -3.41
C GLN A 129 5.15 -17.59 -2.34
N PRO A 130 5.06 -16.25 -2.20
CA PRO A 130 4.12 -15.62 -1.29
C PRO A 130 2.66 -15.81 -1.74
N MET A 131 1.75 -15.97 -0.79
CA MET A 131 0.31 -16.08 -1.07
C MET A 131 -0.31 -14.70 -1.37
N PHE A 132 0.11 -14.05 -2.47
CA PHE A 132 -0.30 -12.69 -2.84
C PHE A 132 -1.80 -12.53 -3.01
N ASN A 133 -2.49 -13.57 -3.50
CA ASN A 133 -3.93 -13.57 -3.68
C ASN A 133 -4.74 -13.41 -2.39
N ALA A 134 -4.13 -13.65 -1.23
CA ALA A 134 -4.77 -13.42 0.07
C ALA A 134 -4.40 -12.05 0.67
N ILE A 135 -3.12 -11.69 0.66
CA ILE A 135 -2.65 -10.50 1.39
C ILE A 135 -3.08 -9.19 0.71
N PHE A 136 -3.06 -9.07 -0.63
CA PHE A 136 -3.41 -7.81 -1.27
C PHE A 136 -4.89 -7.43 -1.18
N PRO A 137 -5.87 -8.35 -1.28
CA PRO A 137 -7.24 -8.04 -0.91
C PRO A 137 -7.40 -7.56 0.53
N ALA A 138 -6.69 -8.18 1.48
CA ALA A 138 -6.68 -7.75 2.88
C ALA A 138 -6.08 -6.34 3.04
N ILE A 139 -4.96 -6.03 2.38
CA ILE A 139 -4.35 -4.69 2.39
C ILE A 139 -5.30 -3.66 1.75
N GLN A 140 -6.02 -4.01 0.69
CA GLN A 140 -7.00 -3.09 0.09
C GLN A 140 -8.13 -2.78 1.07
N ASN A 141 -8.67 -3.78 1.78
CA ASN A 141 -9.67 -3.56 2.83
C ASN A 141 -9.12 -2.65 3.94
N LEU A 142 -7.87 -2.86 4.37
CA LEU A 142 -7.17 -1.98 5.31
C LEU A 142 -7.17 -0.53 4.82
N CYS A 143 -6.81 -0.28 3.55
CA CYS A 143 -6.75 1.06 2.99
C CYS A 143 -8.14 1.73 2.91
N LEU A 144 -9.18 0.97 2.56
CA LEU A 144 -10.56 1.46 2.52
C LEU A 144 -11.08 1.79 3.92
N ALA A 145 -10.84 0.92 4.90
CA ALA A 145 -11.20 1.18 6.29
C ALA A 145 -10.46 2.41 6.85
N ALA A 146 -9.16 2.50 6.62
CA ALA A 146 -8.37 3.68 7.00
C ALA A 146 -8.99 4.97 6.42
N ARG A 147 -9.41 4.94 5.14
CA ARG A 147 -10.09 6.07 4.49
C ARG A 147 -11.38 6.45 5.21
N GLY A 148 -12.20 5.48 5.61
CA GLY A 148 -13.44 5.70 6.36
C GLY A 148 -13.20 6.38 7.71
N TYR A 149 -12.06 6.09 8.36
CA TYR A 149 -11.63 6.75 9.60
C TYR A 149 -10.84 8.06 9.36
N GLY A 150 -10.78 8.57 8.13
CA GLY A 150 -10.04 9.78 7.80
C GLY A 150 -8.52 9.62 7.77
N LEU A 151 -8.03 8.38 7.77
CA LEU A 151 -6.59 8.08 7.69
C LEU A 151 -6.14 7.86 6.25
N GLY A 152 -5.02 8.45 5.90
CA GLY A 152 -4.35 8.24 4.62
C GLY A 152 -3.36 7.08 4.68
N THR A 153 -3.28 6.34 3.59
CA THR A 153 -2.36 5.21 3.42
C THR A 153 -1.64 5.28 2.08
N SER A 154 -0.52 4.59 1.96
CA SER A 154 0.15 4.37 0.68
C SER A 154 0.81 2.99 0.66
N ILE A 155 0.41 2.12 -0.26
CA ILE A 155 1.05 0.81 -0.42
C ILE A 155 2.38 1.00 -1.16
N THR A 156 3.47 0.47 -0.61
CA THR A 156 4.80 0.53 -1.23
C THR A 156 5.60 -0.75 -0.96
N GLY A 157 6.53 -1.08 -1.87
CA GLY A 157 7.41 -2.24 -1.77
C GLY A 157 8.90 -1.88 -1.75
N LEU A 158 9.26 -0.59 -1.71
CA LEU A 158 10.68 -0.18 -1.80
C LEU A 158 11.55 -0.71 -0.64
N HIS A 159 10.99 -0.95 0.53
CA HIS A 159 11.68 -1.57 1.66
C HIS A 159 12.20 -2.97 1.34
N MET A 160 11.58 -3.69 0.39
CA MET A 160 12.00 -5.03 -0.02
C MET A 160 13.39 -5.05 -0.70
N ARG A 161 13.91 -3.91 -1.14
CA ARG A 161 15.28 -3.79 -1.65
C ARG A 161 16.34 -4.09 -0.57
N PHE A 162 15.95 -3.89 0.68
CA PHE A 162 16.71 -4.20 1.89
C PHE A 162 15.92 -5.16 2.78
N GLY A 163 15.22 -6.11 2.15
CA GLY A 163 14.25 -6.98 2.79
C GLY A 163 14.84 -7.85 3.90
N GLU A 164 16.05 -8.35 3.73
CA GLU A 164 16.74 -9.17 4.74
C GLU A 164 17.02 -8.35 6.02
N GLU A 165 17.55 -7.13 5.86
CA GLU A 165 17.83 -6.24 6.99
C GLU A 165 16.53 -5.83 7.71
N VAL A 166 15.48 -5.47 6.95
CA VAL A 166 14.18 -5.08 7.50
C VAL A 166 13.49 -6.25 8.18
N ASN A 167 13.51 -7.44 7.57
CA ASN A 167 12.90 -8.62 8.15
C ASN A 167 13.62 -9.09 9.42
N SER A 168 14.95 -9.02 9.44
CA SER A 168 15.74 -9.32 10.62
C SER A 168 15.41 -8.39 11.79
N LEU A 169 15.31 -7.07 11.52
CA LEU A 169 14.91 -6.08 12.53
C LEU A 169 13.50 -6.35 13.06
N LEU A 170 12.56 -6.68 12.16
CA LEU A 170 11.16 -6.92 12.53
C LEU A 170 10.90 -8.33 13.07
N GLY A 171 11.88 -9.23 13.08
CA GLY A 171 11.73 -10.61 13.48
C GLY A 171 10.78 -11.42 12.57
N VAL A 172 10.68 -11.07 11.27
CA VAL A 172 9.81 -11.79 10.33
C VAL A 172 10.45 -13.13 9.97
N PRO A 173 9.80 -14.27 10.30
CA PRO A 173 10.38 -15.57 10.06
C PRO A 173 10.37 -15.94 8.56
N ALA A 174 11.27 -16.86 8.16
CA ALA A 174 11.53 -17.18 6.75
C ALA A 174 10.31 -17.74 5.99
N GLU A 175 9.38 -18.40 6.68
CA GLU A 175 8.14 -18.90 6.11
C GLU A 175 7.13 -17.82 5.77
N TYR A 176 7.38 -16.56 6.15
CA TYR A 176 6.60 -15.39 5.75
C TYR A 176 7.39 -14.50 4.79
N ALA A 177 6.67 -13.89 3.88
CA ALA A 177 7.17 -12.83 3.03
C ALA A 177 6.59 -11.49 3.48
N ASN A 178 7.44 -10.52 3.76
CA ASN A 178 7.05 -9.13 3.98
C ASN A 178 6.89 -8.47 2.60
N VAL A 179 5.65 -8.32 2.14
CA VAL A 179 5.35 -7.97 0.73
C VAL A 179 4.90 -6.53 0.53
N ALA A 180 4.57 -5.83 1.59
CA ALA A 180 4.12 -4.45 1.52
C ALA A 180 4.45 -3.67 2.80
N LEU A 181 4.84 -2.42 2.63
CA LEU A 181 4.85 -1.40 3.67
C LEU A 181 3.70 -0.44 3.42
N ILE A 182 2.90 -0.18 4.44
CA ILE A 182 1.76 0.74 4.40
C ILE A 182 1.99 1.83 5.46
N PRO A 183 2.65 2.96 5.11
CA PRO A 183 2.62 4.15 5.94
C PRO A 183 1.19 4.63 6.13
N MET A 184 0.78 4.91 7.36
CA MET A 184 -0.57 5.34 7.72
C MET A 184 -0.54 6.52 8.70
N GLY A 185 -1.44 7.48 8.51
CA GLY A 185 -1.59 8.65 9.36
C GLY A 185 -2.63 9.63 8.82
N TYR A 186 -2.85 10.74 9.49
CA TYR A 186 -3.75 11.79 9.00
C TYR A 186 -3.14 12.50 7.78
N PRO A 187 -3.87 12.64 6.65
CA PRO A 187 -3.31 13.22 5.44
C PRO A 187 -3.18 14.75 5.55
N LYS A 188 -2.12 15.31 4.95
CA LYS A 188 -1.96 16.76 4.73
C LYS A 188 -2.75 17.26 3.52
N GLY A 189 -3.10 16.36 2.60
CA GLY A 189 -3.80 16.68 1.36
C GLY A 189 -5.29 16.34 1.41
N ARG A 190 -5.99 16.69 0.33
CA ARG A 190 -7.41 16.38 0.15
C ARG A 190 -7.60 15.03 -0.53
N TRP A 191 -8.71 14.38 -0.22
CA TRP A 191 -9.19 13.24 -0.96
C TRP A 191 -9.72 13.70 -2.33
N ASP A 192 -9.44 12.89 -3.36
CA ASP A 192 -9.86 13.17 -4.72
C ASP A 192 -9.77 11.89 -5.55
N ARG A 193 -10.52 11.82 -6.64
CA ARG A 193 -10.49 10.69 -7.56
C ARG A 193 -9.12 10.59 -8.23
N PRO A 194 -8.43 9.43 -8.13
CA PRO A 194 -7.23 9.21 -8.91
C PRO A 194 -7.57 9.03 -10.40
N ALA A 195 -6.73 9.54 -11.28
CA ALA A 195 -6.87 9.26 -12.71
C ALA A 195 -6.73 7.74 -12.96
N ARG A 196 -7.63 7.19 -13.74
CA ARG A 196 -7.66 5.79 -14.16
C ARG A 196 -8.00 5.70 -15.64
N LYS A 197 -7.56 4.64 -16.28
CA LYS A 197 -8.02 4.29 -17.62
C LYS A 197 -9.52 3.96 -17.57
N PRO A 198 -10.27 4.26 -18.64
CA PRO A 198 -11.64 3.78 -18.79
C PRO A 198 -11.69 2.24 -18.68
N ALA A 199 -12.77 1.73 -18.10
CA ALA A 199 -12.90 0.29 -17.89
C ALA A 199 -12.79 -0.52 -19.18
N LEU A 200 -13.36 -0.02 -20.28
CA LEU A 200 -13.32 -0.67 -21.59
C LEU A 200 -11.91 -0.80 -22.18
N GLU A 201 -10.97 0.09 -21.82
CA GLU A 201 -9.58 -0.03 -22.26
C GLU A 201 -8.81 -1.18 -21.56
N VAL A 202 -9.35 -1.75 -20.51
CA VAL A 202 -8.73 -2.81 -19.72
C VAL A 202 -9.59 -4.07 -19.64
N THR A 203 -10.64 -4.14 -20.49
CA THR A 203 -11.57 -5.25 -20.50
C THR A 203 -11.57 -5.90 -21.88
N PHE A 204 -11.41 -7.21 -21.90
CA PHE A 204 -11.55 -8.05 -23.09
C PHE A 204 -12.69 -9.03 -22.85
N TRP A 205 -13.45 -9.32 -23.91
CA TRP A 205 -14.58 -10.25 -23.84
C TRP A 205 -14.16 -11.63 -24.39
N GLU A 206 -14.44 -12.68 -23.66
CA GLU A 206 -14.19 -14.10 -23.90
C GLU A 206 -12.70 -14.46 -24.07
N LYS A 207 -11.90 -13.66 -24.79
CA LYS A 207 -10.49 -13.91 -25.04
C LYS A 207 -9.67 -12.64 -24.95
N TRP A 208 -8.41 -12.77 -24.54
CA TRP A 208 -7.45 -11.67 -24.54
C TRP A 208 -7.34 -11.06 -25.96
N GLY A 209 -7.40 -9.74 -26.01
CA GLY A 209 -7.32 -8.98 -27.27
C GLY A 209 -8.67 -8.71 -27.94
N ASN A 210 -9.77 -9.32 -27.50
CA ASN A 210 -11.11 -9.00 -27.97
C ASN A 210 -11.59 -7.70 -27.31
N GLU A 211 -11.15 -6.57 -27.87
CA GLU A 211 -11.57 -5.25 -27.43
C GLU A 211 -12.94 -4.92 -28.02
N THR A 212 -13.83 -4.35 -27.19
CA THR A 212 -15.06 -3.74 -27.67
C THR A 212 -15.15 -2.32 -27.13
N ASN A 213 -15.48 -1.37 -28.01
CA ASN A 213 -15.73 0.02 -27.61
C ASN A 213 -17.09 0.22 -26.90
N SER A 214 -17.87 -0.87 -26.76
CA SER A 214 -19.20 -0.89 -26.12
C SER A 214 -19.43 -2.22 -25.40
N VAL A 215 -20.34 -2.22 -24.45
CA VAL A 215 -20.80 -3.46 -23.82
C VAL A 215 -21.50 -4.32 -24.88
N PRO A 216 -21.15 -5.63 -25.04
CA PRO A 216 -21.83 -6.49 -25.99
C PRO A 216 -23.34 -6.50 -25.75
N ALA A 217 -24.11 -6.46 -26.84
CA ALA A 217 -25.55 -6.72 -26.73
C ALA A 217 -25.81 -8.14 -26.23
N LYS A 218 -26.84 -8.30 -25.44
CA LYS A 218 -27.26 -9.64 -24.97
C LYS A 218 -27.69 -10.54 -26.10
#